data_3556e3974a44d6a0e59e8a0b4e57e98f
#
_entry.id   3556e3974a44d6a0e59e8a0b4e57e98f
#
_cell.length_a   1.000
_cell.length_b   1.000
_cell.length_c   1.000
_cell.angle_alpha   90.00
_cell.angle_beta   90.00
_cell.angle_gamma   90.00
#
_symmetry.space_group_name_H-M   'P 1'
#
loop_
_entity.id
_entity.type
_entity.pdbx_description
1 polymer ?
#
loop_
_entity_poly.entity_id
_entity_poly.type
_entity_poly.pdbx_seq_one_letter_code
_entity_poly.pdbx_strand_id
1 'polypeptide(L)'
;MRSNAANARQKTGMRLIEEHVPDLYSLRSIAYMLVCFLVPFIPTHLINSISWWSPLISAVVWNALAFYLMSRISRNAESIRRRYLARYGDQAYRHFFYRYVVPVASPCMIAFLMILAVENSRFVRPLYSYNHALYRTLSPWWVFVPVGLLLFAFSAWAMRPSINGGFDRDTELFLYIIHPEKSFPLRGGTYTYVRHAHYAEGIWMGIGAAFLAQNWMGFLMAFMLVFSYYGIAHAEDRELVRRYGVSFQTTIRGRPKFFPRLRDLGGLVRLVVSGR
;
A
#
# COMPACT_ATOMS: atom_id res chain seq x y z
N MET A 1 39.82 -0.70 -14.22
CA MET A 1 38.68 -1.61 -14.40
C MET A 1 37.59 -1.45 -13.31
N ARG A 2 37.19 -0.20 -12.93
CA ARG A 2 36.14 0.04 -11.90
C ARG A 2 34.97 0.91 -12.38
N SER A 3 34.81 1.15 -13.70
CA SER A 3 33.84 2.14 -14.16
C SER A 3 32.60 1.56 -14.91
N ASN A 4 32.55 0.26 -15.19
CA ASN A 4 31.44 -0.29 -16.00
C ASN A 4 30.30 -0.97 -15.19
N ALA A 5 30.40 -1.05 -13.86
CA ALA A 5 29.34 -1.64 -13.04
C ALA A 5 28.26 -0.64 -12.59
N ALA A 6 28.53 0.67 -12.72
CA ALA A 6 27.60 1.72 -12.25
C ALA A 6 26.52 2.12 -13.26
N ASN A 7 26.61 1.68 -14.50
CA ASN A 7 25.71 2.06 -15.59
C ASN A 7 24.67 1.01 -16.00
N ALA A 8 24.55 -0.10 -15.29
CA ALA A 8 23.33 -0.89 -15.40
C ALA A 8 22.21 -0.03 -14.79
N ARG A 9 21.53 0.77 -15.65
CA ARG A 9 20.34 1.55 -15.27
C ARG A 9 19.44 0.64 -14.46
N GLN A 10 19.35 0.95 -13.20
CA GLN A 10 18.52 0.24 -12.25
C GLN A 10 17.10 0.24 -12.81
N LYS A 11 16.63 -0.89 -13.31
CA LYS A 11 15.29 -1.02 -13.87
C LYS A 11 14.28 -0.66 -12.78
N THR A 12 13.32 0.18 -13.08
CA THR A 12 12.25 0.50 -12.13
C THR A 12 11.42 -0.73 -11.85
N GLY A 13 10.80 -0.84 -10.69
CA GLY A 13 9.97 -1.98 -10.31
C GLY A 13 8.90 -2.32 -11.33
N MET A 14 8.21 -1.30 -11.88
CA MET A 14 7.22 -1.52 -12.95
C MET A 14 7.83 -2.22 -14.16
N ARG A 15 9.03 -1.88 -14.59
CA ARG A 15 9.71 -2.58 -15.70
C ARG A 15 10.03 -4.02 -15.36
N LEU A 16 10.36 -4.33 -14.12
CA LEU A 16 10.57 -5.71 -13.70
C LEU A 16 9.26 -6.50 -13.74
N ILE A 17 8.15 -5.89 -13.34
CA ILE A 17 6.83 -6.51 -13.42
C ILE A 17 6.46 -6.76 -14.88
N GLU A 18 6.62 -5.77 -15.74
CA GLU A 18 6.35 -5.86 -17.18
C GLU A 18 7.17 -6.97 -17.86
N GLU A 19 8.43 -7.15 -17.45
CA GLU A 19 9.27 -8.24 -17.96
C GLU A 19 8.72 -9.64 -17.58
N HIS A 20 8.08 -9.75 -16.41
CA HIS A 20 7.56 -11.03 -15.92
C HIS A 20 6.06 -11.21 -16.18
N VAL A 21 5.35 -10.14 -16.51
CA VAL A 21 3.91 -10.10 -16.80
C VAL A 21 3.72 -9.30 -18.09
N PRO A 22 4.16 -9.81 -19.25
CA PRO A 22 4.17 -9.06 -20.52
C PRO A 22 2.77 -8.66 -21.00
N ASP A 23 1.75 -9.37 -20.54
CA ASP A 23 0.34 -9.09 -20.83
C ASP A 23 -0.35 -8.20 -19.78
N LEU A 24 0.39 -7.53 -18.90
CA LEU A 24 -0.15 -6.71 -17.83
C LEU A 24 -1.19 -5.68 -18.31
N TYR A 25 -0.93 -5.05 -19.44
CA TYR A 25 -1.81 -4.04 -20.05
C TYR A 25 -2.75 -4.59 -21.11
N SER A 26 -2.84 -5.91 -21.28
CA SER A 26 -3.82 -6.50 -22.19
C SER A 26 -5.24 -6.26 -21.70
N LEU A 27 -6.21 -6.15 -22.62
CA LEU A 27 -7.62 -5.99 -22.27
C LEU A 27 -8.11 -7.09 -21.33
N ARG A 28 -7.63 -8.33 -21.52
CA ARG A 28 -7.97 -9.47 -20.65
C ARG A 28 -7.47 -9.28 -19.23
N SER A 29 -6.24 -8.80 -19.08
CA SER A 29 -5.63 -8.55 -17.75
C SER A 29 -6.32 -7.40 -17.04
N ILE A 30 -6.61 -6.32 -17.76
CA ILE A 30 -7.35 -5.18 -17.22
C ILE A 30 -8.76 -5.62 -16.79
N ALA A 31 -9.48 -6.38 -17.63
CA ALA A 31 -10.79 -6.90 -17.28
C ALA A 31 -10.73 -7.81 -16.04
N TYR A 32 -9.72 -8.68 -15.94
CA TYR A 32 -9.54 -9.53 -14.78
C TYR A 32 -9.28 -8.70 -13.51
N MET A 33 -8.41 -7.70 -13.57
CA MET A 33 -8.15 -6.81 -12.44
C MET A 33 -9.42 -6.06 -12.02
N LEU A 34 -10.17 -5.51 -12.98
CA LEU A 34 -11.45 -4.86 -12.70
C LEU A 34 -12.45 -5.81 -12.02
N VAL A 35 -12.57 -7.05 -12.49
CA VAL A 35 -13.43 -8.06 -11.86
C VAL A 35 -12.99 -8.33 -10.42
N CYS A 36 -11.67 -8.49 -10.16
CA CYS A 36 -11.16 -8.70 -8.82
C CYS A 36 -11.46 -7.54 -7.86
N PHE A 37 -11.57 -6.31 -8.37
CA PHE A 37 -11.93 -5.13 -7.56
C PHE A 37 -13.44 -4.92 -7.45
N LEU A 38 -14.18 -5.05 -8.52
CA LEU A 38 -15.61 -4.71 -8.58
C LEU A 38 -16.47 -5.80 -7.92
N VAL A 39 -16.16 -7.08 -8.15
CA VAL A 39 -16.97 -8.18 -7.59
C VAL A 39 -17.05 -8.14 -6.06
N PRO A 40 -15.94 -7.95 -5.32
CA PRO A 40 -16.04 -7.81 -3.87
C PRO A 40 -16.71 -6.50 -3.41
N PHE A 41 -16.69 -5.46 -4.23
CA PHE A 41 -17.33 -4.18 -3.89
C PHE A 41 -18.86 -4.28 -3.83
N ILE A 42 -19.47 -5.08 -4.70
CA ILE A 42 -20.93 -5.27 -4.75
C ILE A 42 -21.50 -5.78 -3.42
N PRO A 43 -21.08 -6.94 -2.88
CA PRO A 43 -21.58 -7.41 -1.59
C PRO A 43 -21.23 -6.45 -0.45
N THR A 44 -20.05 -5.81 -0.51
CA THR A 44 -19.68 -4.79 0.48
C THR A 44 -20.66 -3.63 0.47
N HIS A 45 -21.04 -3.15 -0.71
CA HIS A 45 -22.02 -2.08 -0.85
C HIS A 45 -23.38 -2.47 -0.29
N LEU A 46 -23.86 -3.67 -0.60
CA LEU A 46 -25.13 -4.18 -0.09
C LEU A 46 -25.12 -4.28 1.45
N ILE A 47 -24.07 -4.84 2.04
CA ILE A 47 -23.92 -4.95 3.50
C ILE A 47 -23.88 -3.55 4.13
N ASN A 48 -23.14 -2.62 3.55
CA ASN A 48 -22.98 -1.29 4.09
C ASN A 48 -24.26 -0.45 4.03
N SER A 49 -25.24 -0.85 3.23
CA SER A 49 -26.55 -0.19 3.17
C SER A 49 -27.51 -0.62 4.27
N ILE A 50 -27.16 -1.61 5.10
CA ILE A 50 -28.04 -2.18 6.11
C ILE A 50 -28.16 -1.28 7.33
N SER A 51 -27.06 -0.77 7.87
CA SER A 51 -27.05 -0.02 9.13
C SER A 51 -25.82 0.89 9.24
N TRP A 52 -25.89 1.87 10.16
CA TRP A 52 -24.83 2.83 10.41
C TRP A 52 -23.48 2.21 10.81
N TRP A 53 -23.47 1.04 11.43
CA TRP A 53 -22.24 0.32 11.84
C TRP A 53 -21.66 -0.60 10.76
N SER A 54 -22.43 -0.96 9.74
CA SER A 54 -22.01 -1.90 8.69
C SER A 54 -20.75 -1.47 7.94
N PRO A 55 -20.56 -0.18 7.58
CA PRO A 55 -19.32 0.28 6.95
C PRO A 55 -18.09 0.07 7.82
N LEU A 56 -18.22 0.21 9.16
CA LEU A 56 -17.14 -0.03 10.09
C LEU A 56 -16.75 -1.52 10.13
N ILE A 57 -17.74 -2.40 10.21
CA ILE A 57 -17.49 -3.85 10.16
C ILE A 57 -16.85 -4.25 8.83
N SER A 58 -17.34 -3.74 7.72
CA SER A 58 -16.72 -3.98 6.41
C SER A 58 -15.26 -3.52 6.39
N ALA A 59 -14.94 -2.34 6.94
CA ALA A 59 -13.57 -1.87 7.04
C ALA A 59 -12.70 -2.82 7.88
N VAL A 60 -13.20 -3.31 9.02
CA VAL A 60 -12.50 -4.31 9.85
C VAL A 60 -12.24 -5.59 9.07
N VAL A 61 -13.27 -6.13 8.42
CA VAL A 61 -13.17 -7.39 7.68
C VAL A 61 -12.16 -7.29 6.54
N TRP A 62 -12.22 -6.22 5.75
CA TRP A 62 -11.29 -6.03 4.62
C TRP A 62 -9.85 -5.81 5.08
N ASN A 63 -9.64 -5.04 6.15
CA ASN A 63 -8.31 -4.88 6.73
C ASN A 63 -7.77 -6.20 7.30
N ALA A 64 -8.58 -6.96 8.01
CA ALA A 64 -8.20 -8.27 8.55
C ALA A 64 -7.88 -9.27 7.43
N LEU A 65 -8.68 -9.27 6.36
CA LEU A 65 -8.45 -10.12 5.20
C LEU A 65 -7.15 -9.76 4.48
N ALA A 66 -6.90 -8.46 4.26
CA ALA A 66 -5.63 -7.99 3.68
C ALA A 66 -4.43 -8.46 4.51
N PHE A 67 -4.47 -8.23 5.83
CA PHE A 67 -3.43 -8.67 6.74
C PHE A 67 -3.24 -10.21 6.72
N TYR A 68 -4.32 -10.96 6.77
CA TYR A 68 -4.27 -12.42 6.74
C TYR A 68 -3.63 -12.93 5.45
N LEU A 69 -4.09 -12.44 4.28
CA LEU A 69 -3.60 -12.89 2.99
C LEU A 69 -2.12 -12.54 2.80
N MET A 70 -1.70 -11.30 3.10
CA MET A 70 -0.30 -10.88 3.02
C MET A 70 0.58 -11.70 3.96
N SER A 71 0.17 -11.88 5.21
CA SER A 71 0.90 -12.68 6.19
C SER A 71 1.00 -14.15 5.77
N ARG A 72 -0.04 -14.72 5.17
CA ARG A 72 -0.05 -16.08 4.66
C ARG A 72 0.91 -16.26 3.49
N ILE A 73 0.95 -15.30 2.56
CA ILE A 73 1.87 -15.31 1.42
C ILE A 73 3.31 -15.25 1.94
N SER A 74 3.64 -14.31 2.81
CA SER A 74 4.99 -14.15 3.35
C SER A 74 5.46 -15.38 4.15
N ARG A 75 4.58 -15.97 4.96
CA ARG A 75 4.92 -17.18 5.72
C ARG A 75 5.16 -18.40 4.86
N ASN A 76 4.49 -18.51 3.72
CA ASN A 76 4.58 -19.66 2.82
C ASN A 76 5.45 -19.38 1.57
N ALA A 77 6.21 -18.29 1.56
CA ALA A 77 6.97 -17.81 0.41
C ALA A 77 7.79 -18.92 -0.25
N GLU A 78 8.57 -19.67 0.53
CA GLU A 78 9.42 -20.77 0.04
C GLU A 78 8.62 -21.90 -0.62
N SER A 79 7.54 -22.33 0.00
CA SER A 79 6.65 -23.38 -0.54
C SER A 79 5.94 -22.90 -1.82
N ILE A 80 5.50 -21.63 -1.85
CA ILE A 80 4.90 -21.02 -3.03
C ILE A 80 5.94 -20.98 -4.16
N ARG A 81 7.13 -20.47 -3.90
CA ARG A 81 8.21 -20.38 -4.89
C ARG A 81 8.50 -21.73 -5.51
N ARG A 82 8.81 -22.74 -4.70
CA ARG A 82 9.13 -24.09 -5.20
C ARG A 82 8.02 -24.66 -6.09
N ARG A 83 6.75 -24.53 -5.64
CA ARG A 83 5.61 -25.03 -6.39
C ARG A 83 5.40 -24.30 -7.72
N TYR A 84 5.54 -22.96 -7.71
CA TYR A 84 5.33 -22.17 -8.92
C TYR A 84 6.47 -22.33 -9.93
N LEU A 85 7.71 -22.32 -9.49
CA LEU A 85 8.86 -22.58 -10.37
C LEU A 85 8.80 -23.99 -10.97
N ALA A 86 8.51 -25.01 -10.17
CA ALA A 86 8.38 -26.38 -10.66
C ALA A 86 7.24 -26.55 -11.69
N ARG A 87 6.15 -25.79 -11.55
CA ARG A 87 4.98 -25.94 -12.42
C ARG A 87 5.01 -25.05 -13.66
N TYR A 88 5.56 -23.82 -13.55
CA TYR A 88 5.43 -22.79 -14.56
C TYR A 88 6.77 -22.26 -15.08
N GLY A 89 7.91 -22.70 -14.54
CA GLY A 89 9.23 -22.25 -14.96
C GLY A 89 9.36 -20.72 -14.98
N ASP A 90 9.77 -20.19 -16.13
CA ASP A 90 9.96 -18.75 -16.31
C ASP A 90 8.67 -17.92 -16.20
N GLN A 91 7.50 -18.55 -16.35
CA GLN A 91 6.21 -17.89 -16.18
C GLN A 91 5.68 -17.93 -14.73
N ALA A 92 6.46 -18.42 -13.79
CA ALA A 92 6.05 -18.62 -12.40
C ALA A 92 5.50 -17.34 -11.77
N TYR A 93 6.20 -16.21 -11.97
CA TYR A 93 5.75 -14.95 -11.40
C TYR A 93 4.45 -14.44 -12.06
N ARG A 94 4.28 -14.57 -13.36
CA ARG A 94 3.04 -14.21 -14.05
C ARG A 94 1.84 -14.93 -13.47
N HIS A 95 1.92 -16.25 -13.30
CA HIS A 95 0.85 -17.03 -12.68
C HIS A 95 0.63 -16.68 -11.22
N PHE A 96 1.70 -16.41 -10.47
CA PHE A 96 1.62 -15.95 -9.08
C PHE A 96 0.95 -14.58 -8.98
N PHE A 97 1.31 -13.64 -9.89
CA PHE A 97 0.75 -12.31 -9.95
C PHE A 97 -0.78 -12.32 -10.06
N TYR A 98 -1.33 -13.01 -11.07
CA TYR A 98 -2.78 -13.07 -11.24
C TYR A 98 -3.49 -13.87 -10.13
N ARG A 99 -2.86 -14.87 -9.56
CA ARG A 99 -3.51 -15.73 -8.56
C ARG A 99 -3.44 -15.21 -7.14
N TYR A 100 -2.41 -14.44 -6.80
CA TYR A 100 -2.20 -13.95 -5.43
C TYR A 100 -2.10 -12.43 -5.35
N VAL A 101 -1.29 -11.80 -6.21
CA VAL A 101 -1.00 -10.37 -6.07
C VAL A 101 -2.25 -9.54 -6.35
N VAL A 102 -2.90 -9.76 -7.49
CA VAL A 102 -4.12 -9.02 -7.86
C VAL A 102 -5.24 -9.23 -6.84
N PRO A 103 -5.59 -10.48 -6.44
CA PRO A 103 -6.62 -10.69 -5.42
C PRO A 103 -6.28 -10.10 -4.04
N VAL A 104 -5.01 -10.04 -3.65
CA VAL A 104 -4.59 -9.44 -2.37
C VAL A 104 -4.68 -7.92 -2.39
N ALA A 105 -4.45 -7.29 -3.53
CA ALA A 105 -4.58 -5.85 -3.67
C ALA A 105 -6.04 -5.37 -3.47
N SER A 106 -7.02 -6.21 -3.81
CA SER A 106 -8.45 -5.89 -3.69
C SER A 106 -8.90 -5.53 -2.26
N PRO A 107 -8.65 -6.35 -1.22
CA PRO A 107 -8.98 -5.99 0.15
C PRO A 107 -8.37 -4.67 0.61
N CYS A 108 -7.10 -4.42 0.26
CA CYS A 108 -6.42 -3.17 0.61
C CYS A 108 -7.11 -1.96 -0.04
N MET A 109 -7.45 -2.08 -1.32
CA MET A 109 -8.12 -1.01 -2.05
C MET A 109 -9.53 -0.76 -1.52
N ILE A 110 -10.30 -1.82 -1.24
CA ILE A 110 -11.66 -1.67 -0.69
C ILE A 110 -11.61 -1.04 0.69
N ALA A 111 -10.69 -1.47 1.57
CA ALA A 111 -10.53 -0.87 2.89
C ALA A 111 -10.26 0.64 2.80
N PHE A 112 -9.46 1.08 1.83
CA PHE A 112 -9.22 2.49 1.56
C PHE A 112 -10.45 3.19 0.99
N LEU A 113 -11.10 2.63 -0.02
CA LEU A 113 -12.29 3.22 -0.65
C LEU A 113 -13.47 3.35 0.33
N MET A 114 -13.53 2.50 1.36
CA MET A 114 -14.53 2.62 2.41
C MET A 114 -14.44 3.94 3.17
N ILE A 115 -13.24 4.49 3.36
CA ILE A 115 -13.07 5.80 4.00
C ILE A 115 -13.71 6.91 3.14
N LEU A 116 -13.47 6.86 1.83
CA LEU A 116 -14.07 7.82 0.89
C LEU A 116 -15.58 7.62 0.73
N ALA A 117 -16.07 6.38 0.87
CA ALA A 117 -17.50 6.08 0.72
C ALA A 117 -18.39 6.70 1.80
N VAL A 118 -17.81 7.05 2.96
CA VAL A 118 -18.51 7.76 4.05
C VAL A 118 -18.22 9.27 4.05
N GLU A 119 -17.62 9.78 2.99
CA GLU A 119 -17.33 11.21 2.82
C GLU A 119 -18.63 12.03 2.88
N ASN A 120 -18.62 13.09 3.68
CA ASN A 120 -19.76 13.97 3.87
C ASN A 120 -19.41 15.41 3.45
N SER A 121 -18.65 15.56 2.37
CA SER A 121 -18.28 16.86 1.86
C SER A 121 -19.44 17.53 1.14
N ARG A 122 -19.41 18.86 1.06
CA ARG A 122 -20.39 19.62 0.26
C ARG A 122 -20.28 19.32 -1.25
N PHE A 123 -19.19 18.74 -1.68
CA PHE A 123 -18.86 18.52 -3.09
C PHE A 123 -19.21 17.12 -3.58
N VAL A 124 -19.20 16.14 -2.70
CA VAL A 124 -19.47 14.73 -3.04
C VAL A 124 -20.56 14.19 -2.13
N ARG A 125 -21.61 13.62 -2.73
CA ARG A 125 -22.65 12.95 -1.96
C ARG A 125 -22.11 11.61 -1.44
N PRO A 126 -22.16 11.35 -0.11
CA PRO A 126 -21.65 10.10 0.43
C PRO A 126 -22.45 8.92 -0.10
N LEU A 127 -21.77 7.79 -0.33
CA LEU A 127 -22.44 6.53 -0.64
C LEU A 127 -23.22 6.01 0.56
N TYR A 128 -22.67 6.25 1.76
CA TYR A 128 -23.29 5.84 3.03
C TYR A 128 -23.40 7.04 3.95
N SER A 129 -24.63 7.44 4.22
CA SER A 129 -24.95 8.52 5.17
C SER A 129 -26.07 8.03 6.09
N TYR A 130 -25.82 8.11 7.39
CA TYR A 130 -26.76 7.66 8.40
C TYR A 130 -27.00 8.77 9.42
N ASN A 131 -28.22 8.81 9.97
CA ASN A 131 -28.54 9.74 11.06
C ASN A 131 -27.93 9.23 12.38
N HIS A 132 -26.61 9.28 12.46
CA HIS A 132 -25.83 8.84 13.62
C HIS A 132 -24.70 9.83 13.91
N ALA A 133 -24.32 9.99 15.17
CA ALA A 133 -23.30 10.98 15.60
C ALA A 133 -21.96 10.83 14.86
N LEU A 134 -21.53 9.60 14.54
CA LEU A 134 -20.29 9.32 13.83
C LEU A 134 -20.27 9.83 12.38
N TYR A 135 -21.43 10.06 11.78
CA TYR A 135 -21.58 10.57 10.40
C TYR A 135 -21.84 12.07 10.34
N ARG A 136 -21.94 12.74 11.49
CA ARG A 136 -22.10 14.21 11.51
C ARG A 136 -20.86 14.88 10.95
N THR A 137 -21.08 15.83 10.05
CA THR A 137 -20.01 16.61 9.44
C THR A 137 -19.25 17.39 10.51
N LEU A 138 -17.94 17.20 10.51
CA LEU A 138 -17.04 17.99 11.34
C LEU A 138 -16.81 19.36 10.67
N SER A 139 -16.99 20.42 11.42
CA SER A 139 -16.77 21.80 10.99
C SER A 139 -15.46 22.31 11.60
N PRO A 140 -14.75 23.19 10.91
CA PRO A 140 -15.08 23.87 9.66
C PRO A 140 -14.53 23.14 8.41
N TRP A 141 -15.34 23.03 7.36
CA TRP A 141 -14.95 22.37 6.10
C TRP A 141 -13.71 22.99 5.43
N TRP A 142 -13.56 24.32 5.56
CA TRP A 142 -12.42 25.08 5.00
C TRP A 142 -11.07 24.75 5.66
N VAL A 143 -11.07 24.01 6.78
CA VAL A 143 -9.86 23.40 7.36
C VAL A 143 -9.72 21.96 6.89
N PHE A 144 -10.77 21.17 7.01
CA PHE A 144 -10.71 19.72 6.75
C PHE A 144 -10.37 19.41 5.29
N VAL A 145 -11.02 20.08 4.32
CA VAL A 145 -10.80 19.81 2.90
C VAL A 145 -9.38 20.17 2.46
N PRO A 146 -8.85 21.38 2.72
CA PRO A 146 -7.47 21.69 2.37
C PRO A 146 -6.45 20.78 3.04
N VAL A 147 -6.62 20.43 4.31
CA VAL A 147 -5.73 19.52 5.01
C VAL A 147 -5.77 18.11 4.36
N GLY A 148 -6.96 17.61 4.05
CA GLY A 148 -7.12 16.34 3.35
C GLY A 148 -6.43 16.34 1.99
N LEU A 149 -6.64 17.35 1.17
CA LEU A 149 -6.01 17.51 -0.13
C LEU A 149 -4.49 17.63 -0.02
N LEU A 150 -3.99 18.38 0.96
CA LEU A 150 -2.54 18.51 1.21
C LEU A 150 -1.92 17.17 1.60
N LEU A 151 -2.59 16.37 2.45
CA LEU A 151 -2.11 15.05 2.84
C LEU A 151 -2.11 14.07 1.65
N PHE A 152 -3.12 14.13 0.78
CA PHE A 152 -3.14 13.38 -0.47
C PHE A 152 -2.00 13.78 -1.40
N ALA A 153 -1.86 15.07 -1.66
CA ALA A 153 -0.79 15.60 -2.51
C ALA A 153 0.59 15.27 -1.95
N PHE A 154 0.77 15.43 -0.63
CA PHE A 154 2.01 15.05 0.04
C PHE A 154 2.30 13.56 -0.11
N SER A 155 1.30 12.69 0.10
CA SER A 155 1.45 11.26 -0.06
C SER A 155 1.88 10.88 -1.48
N ALA A 156 1.17 11.35 -2.49
CA ALA A 156 1.48 11.10 -3.88
C ALA A 156 2.86 11.66 -4.28
N TRP A 157 3.24 12.80 -3.68
CA TRP A 157 4.53 13.42 -3.95
C TRP A 157 5.68 12.74 -3.20
N ALA A 158 5.47 12.31 -1.96
CA ALA A 158 6.48 11.61 -1.18
C ALA A 158 6.92 10.29 -1.84
N MET A 159 6.04 9.66 -2.64
CA MET A 159 6.42 8.52 -3.46
C MET A 159 7.32 8.85 -4.65
N ARG A 160 7.22 10.07 -5.17
CA ARG A 160 7.98 10.45 -6.36
C ARG A 160 9.49 10.20 -6.26
N PRO A 161 10.17 10.51 -5.15
CA PRO A 161 11.57 10.15 -4.97
C PRO A 161 11.79 8.63 -4.94
N SER A 162 10.87 7.89 -4.38
CA SER A 162 10.92 6.41 -4.38
C SER A 162 10.78 5.87 -5.80
N ILE A 163 9.88 6.43 -6.60
CA ILE A 163 9.70 6.08 -8.02
C ILE A 163 10.96 6.42 -8.83
N ASN A 164 11.54 7.60 -8.63
CA ASN A 164 12.72 8.04 -9.36
C ASN A 164 14.02 7.37 -8.88
N GLY A 165 14.09 7.01 -7.59
CA GLY A 165 15.24 6.33 -6.95
C GLY A 165 15.27 4.82 -7.17
N GLY A 166 14.36 4.29 -7.96
CA GLY A 166 14.09 2.87 -8.04
C GLY A 166 13.05 2.53 -7.00
N PHE A 167 11.82 2.99 -7.29
CA PHE A 167 10.62 2.48 -6.66
C PHE A 167 10.80 1.01 -6.47
N ASP A 168 10.64 0.66 -5.29
CA ASP A 168 11.13 -0.51 -4.71
C ASP A 168 10.71 -1.74 -5.47
N ARG A 169 11.66 -2.38 -5.95
CA ARG A 169 11.52 -3.62 -6.64
C ARG A 169 11.15 -4.75 -5.74
N ASP A 170 11.38 -4.58 -4.44
CA ASP A 170 11.30 -5.65 -3.47
C ASP A 170 9.95 -5.83 -2.88
N THR A 171 9.33 -4.73 -2.53
CA THR A 171 7.99 -4.77 -2.00
C THR A 171 7.00 -4.95 -3.11
N GLU A 172 7.44 -4.72 -4.34
CA GLU A 172 6.52 -4.64 -5.40
C GLU A 172 5.95 -5.93 -5.77
N LEU A 173 4.70 -5.95 -5.41
CA LEU A 173 3.82 -6.98 -5.86
C LEU A 173 4.39 -8.37 -5.59
N PHE A 174 5.16 -8.49 -4.47
CA PHE A 174 5.74 -9.74 -3.99
C PHE A 174 6.67 -10.45 -4.99
N LEU A 175 7.33 -9.73 -5.89
CA LEU A 175 8.26 -10.31 -6.87
C LEU A 175 9.32 -11.17 -6.20
N TYR A 176 9.81 -10.75 -5.03
CA TYR A 176 10.81 -11.46 -4.24
C TYR A 176 10.39 -12.88 -3.81
N ILE A 177 9.10 -13.18 -3.81
CA ILE A 177 8.62 -14.51 -3.44
C ILE A 177 9.04 -15.54 -4.49
N ILE A 178 8.97 -15.16 -5.76
CA ILE A 178 9.37 -16.04 -6.87
C ILE A 178 10.83 -15.82 -7.23
N HIS A 179 11.31 -14.58 -7.25
CA HIS A 179 12.65 -14.17 -7.67
C HIS A 179 13.39 -13.43 -6.55
N PRO A 180 13.76 -14.10 -5.44
CA PRO A 180 14.46 -13.48 -4.32
C PRO A 180 15.83 -12.91 -4.69
N GLU A 181 16.48 -13.47 -5.72
CA GLU A 181 17.76 -13.00 -6.25
C GLU A 181 17.68 -11.63 -6.91
N LYS A 182 16.48 -11.19 -7.28
CA LYS A 182 16.24 -9.85 -7.85
C LYS A 182 15.89 -8.82 -6.79
N SER A 183 15.77 -9.25 -5.55
CA SER A 183 15.34 -8.46 -4.40
C SER A 183 16.55 -7.93 -3.62
N PHE A 184 16.48 -6.70 -3.16
CA PHE A 184 17.49 -6.10 -2.29
C PHE A 184 16.87 -5.02 -1.39
N PRO A 185 17.41 -4.83 -0.16
CA PRO A 185 16.86 -3.88 0.78
C PRO A 185 17.08 -2.44 0.29
N LEU A 186 16.01 -1.67 0.24
CA LEU A 186 16.08 -0.26 -0.12
C LEU A 186 16.67 0.59 1.00
N ARG A 187 17.52 1.52 0.61
CA ARG A 187 18.23 2.38 1.56
C ARG A 187 18.13 3.86 1.23
N GLY A 188 17.74 4.22 0.00
CA GLY A 188 17.72 5.59 -0.52
C GLY A 188 16.33 6.23 -0.55
N GLY A 189 16.27 7.49 -0.96
CA GLY A 189 15.01 8.22 -1.09
C GLY A 189 14.27 8.34 0.25
N THR A 190 12.98 8.19 0.24
CA THR A 190 12.11 8.24 1.42
C THR A 190 12.47 7.17 2.46
N TYR A 191 13.06 6.04 2.03
CA TYR A 191 13.54 4.98 2.93
C TYR A 191 14.72 5.39 3.81
N THR A 192 15.32 6.53 3.55
CA THR A 192 16.31 7.15 4.45
C THR A 192 15.64 7.61 5.76
N TYR A 193 14.40 8.03 5.69
CA TYR A 193 13.66 8.64 6.80
C TYR A 193 12.68 7.68 7.48
N VAL A 194 12.08 6.75 6.72
CA VAL A 194 11.16 5.72 7.21
C VAL A 194 11.49 4.38 6.59
N ARG A 195 11.23 3.26 7.27
CA ARG A 195 11.56 1.93 6.73
C ARG A 195 10.51 1.36 5.79
N HIS A 196 9.26 1.79 5.92
CA HIS A 196 8.14 1.33 5.11
C HIS A 196 7.48 2.51 4.40
N ALA A 197 8.21 3.13 3.47
CA ALA A 197 7.75 4.33 2.78
C ALA A 197 6.43 4.10 2.01
N HIS A 198 6.29 2.95 1.36
CA HIS A 198 5.07 2.61 0.63
C HIS A 198 3.84 2.47 1.56
N TYR A 199 4.02 1.84 2.73
CA TYR A 199 2.91 1.77 3.71
C TYR A 199 2.65 3.13 4.36
N ALA A 200 3.69 3.91 4.58
CA ALA A 200 3.55 5.29 5.05
C ALA A 200 2.68 6.11 4.11
N GLU A 201 2.88 5.97 2.81
CA GLU A 201 2.03 6.61 1.81
C GLU A 201 0.57 6.20 1.94
N GLY A 202 0.27 4.91 1.97
CA GLY A 202 -1.10 4.43 2.16
C GLY A 202 -1.74 4.97 3.45
N ILE A 203 -0.96 5.09 4.54
CA ILE A 203 -1.40 5.70 5.80
C ILE A 203 -1.72 7.19 5.62
N TRP A 204 -0.81 7.96 5.00
CA TRP A 204 -1.03 9.39 4.76
C TRP A 204 -2.23 9.64 3.86
N MET A 205 -2.40 8.82 2.81
CA MET A 205 -3.60 8.86 1.97
C MET A 205 -4.87 8.54 2.76
N GLY A 206 -4.84 7.52 3.61
CA GLY A 206 -5.97 7.14 4.45
C GLY A 206 -6.37 8.24 5.44
N ILE A 207 -5.38 8.89 6.07
CA ILE A 207 -5.62 10.05 6.95
C ILE A 207 -6.20 11.21 6.13
N GLY A 208 -5.63 11.51 4.95
CA GLY A 208 -6.15 12.52 4.04
C GLY A 208 -7.60 12.25 3.64
N ALA A 209 -7.93 11.00 3.32
CA ALA A 209 -9.29 10.57 3.03
C ALA A 209 -10.24 10.81 4.22
N ALA A 210 -9.80 10.56 5.46
CA ALA A 210 -10.60 10.82 6.65
C ALA A 210 -10.87 12.31 6.85
N PHE A 211 -9.90 13.17 6.57
CA PHE A 211 -10.12 14.61 6.55
C PHE A 211 -11.12 15.05 5.46
N LEU A 212 -11.06 14.43 4.28
CA LEU A 212 -12.05 14.68 3.22
C LEU A 212 -13.42 14.15 3.60
N ALA A 213 -13.51 13.01 4.27
CA ALA A 213 -14.76 12.46 4.79
C ALA A 213 -15.45 13.37 5.81
N GLN A 214 -14.69 14.20 6.53
CA GLN A 214 -15.19 15.18 7.49
C GLN A 214 -16.14 14.61 8.54
N ASN A 215 -15.94 13.36 8.96
CA ASN A 215 -16.76 12.73 9.99
C ASN A 215 -15.94 11.70 10.80
N TRP A 216 -16.41 11.39 11.99
CA TRP A 216 -15.73 10.47 12.89
C TRP A 216 -15.64 9.03 12.34
N MET A 217 -16.58 8.62 11.51
CA MET A 217 -16.55 7.29 10.89
C MET A 217 -15.34 7.16 9.97
N GLY A 218 -15.04 8.16 9.14
CA GLY A 218 -13.85 8.20 8.29
C GLY A 218 -12.55 8.11 9.11
N PHE A 219 -12.46 8.84 10.24
CA PHE A 219 -11.29 8.77 11.13
C PHE A 219 -11.14 7.40 11.79
N LEU A 220 -12.22 6.76 12.22
CA LEU A 220 -12.18 5.39 12.78
C LEU A 220 -11.67 4.38 11.74
N MET A 221 -12.15 4.48 10.49
CA MET A 221 -11.70 3.61 9.41
C MET A 221 -10.22 3.85 9.06
N ALA A 222 -9.78 5.11 9.00
CA ALA A 222 -8.38 5.45 8.80
C ALA A 222 -7.48 4.92 9.93
N PHE A 223 -7.94 4.98 11.16
CA PHE A 223 -7.23 4.38 12.31
C PHE A 223 -7.06 2.87 12.13
N MET A 224 -8.10 2.16 11.70
CA MET A 224 -8.03 0.72 11.41
C MET A 224 -7.04 0.41 10.29
N LEU A 225 -7.02 1.25 9.25
CA LEU A 225 -6.06 1.12 8.16
C LEU A 225 -4.61 1.27 8.68
N VAL A 226 -4.34 2.27 9.53
CA VAL A 226 -3.03 2.45 10.17
C VAL A 226 -2.63 1.22 10.97
N PHE A 227 -3.55 0.67 11.76
CA PHE A 227 -3.31 -0.52 12.57
C PHE A 227 -2.99 -1.74 11.71
N SER A 228 -3.71 -1.92 10.61
CA SER A 228 -3.47 -3.01 9.65
C SER A 228 -2.10 -2.91 9.01
N TYR A 229 -1.72 -1.74 8.52
CA TYR A 229 -0.39 -1.51 7.96
C TYR A 229 0.72 -1.73 8.99
N TYR A 230 0.46 -1.40 10.28
CA TYR A 230 1.42 -1.68 11.34
C TYR A 230 1.68 -3.18 11.50
N GLY A 231 0.63 -3.98 11.47
CA GLY A 231 0.71 -5.44 11.53
C GLY A 231 1.44 -6.03 10.32
N ILE A 232 1.10 -5.56 9.11
CA ILE A 232 1.74 -5.99 7.86
C ILE A 232 3.23 -5.64 7.87
N ALA A 233 3.59 -4.41 8.20
CA ALA A 233 4.98 -3.97 8.30
C ALA A 233 5.78 -4.74 9.36
N HIS A 234 5.14 -5.14 10.46
CA HIS A 234 5.79 -5.96 11.47
C HIS A 234 6.08 -7.39 10.96
N ALA A 235 5.18 -7.96 10.17
CA ALA A 235 5.39 -9.27 9.55
C ALA A 235 6.50 -9.19 8.49
N GLU A 236 6.53 -8.12 7.71
CA GLU A 236 7.56 -7.86 6.69
C GLU A 236 8.93 -7.61 7.33
N ASP A 237 9.02 -6.79 8.39
CA ASP A 237 10.28 -6.59 9.15
C ASP A 237 10.93 -7.94 9.52
N ARG A 238 10.14 -8.89 10.01
CA ARG A 238 10.64 -10.22 10.39
C ARG A 238 11.12 -11.02 9.19
N GLU A 239 10.41 -10.91 8.08
CA GLU A 239 10.76 -11.61 6.85
C GLU A 239 12.03 -11.02 6.24
N LEU A 240 12.16 -9.69 6.19
CA LEU A 240 13.35 -9.00 5.72
C LEU A 240 14.59 -9.31 6.57
N VAL A 241 14.45 -9.38 7.90
CA VAL A 241 15.53 -9.81 8.80
C VAL A 241 15.94 -11.25 8.52
N ARG A 242 14.99 -12.13 8.27
CA ARG A 242 15.26 -13.53 7.92
C ARG A 242 16.03 -13.65 6.60
N ARG A 243 15.69 -12.83 5.57
CA ARG A 243 16.35 -12.83 4.27
C ARG A 243 17.73 -12.20 4.29
N TYR A 244 17.85 -11.03 4.90
CA TYR A 244 19.05 -10.20 4.81
C TYR A 244 19.94 -10.23 6.06
N GLY A 245 19.50 -10.93 7.12
CA GLY A 245 20.28 -11.17 8.31
C GLY A 245 20.48 -9.92 9.21
N VAL A 246 21.50 -10.03 10.05
CA VAL A 246 21.80 -9.01 11.11
C VAL A 246 22.15 -7.64 10.51
N SER A 247 22.78 -7.59 9.35
CA SER A 247 23.14 -6.32 8.70
C SER A 247 21.90 -5.47 8.35
N PHE A 248 20.81 -6.12 7.96
CA PHE A 248 19.55 -5.44 7.74
C PHE A 248 18.91 -5.01 9.06
N GLN A 249 18.96 -5.88 10.07
CA GLN A 249 18.42 -5.57 11.40
C GLN A 249 19.06 -4.31 12.00
N THR A 250 20.37 -4.14 11.88
CA THR A 250 21.06 -2.93 12.34
C THR A 250 20.61 -1.69 11.56
N THR A 251 20.40 -1.82 10.26
CA THR A 251 19.94 -0.72 9.41
C THR A 251 18.55 -0.23 9.79
N ILE A 252 17.62 -1.15 10.13
CA ILE A 252 16.23 -0.78 10.44
C ILE A 252 16.01 -0.32 11.90
N ARG A 253 16.86 -0.74 12.84
CA ARG A 253 16.72 -0.39 14.27
C ARG A 253 16.68 1.11 14.52
N GLY A 254 17.39 1.89 13.72
CA GLY A 254 17.48 3.33 13.86
C GLY A 254 16.36 4.11 13.16
N ARG A 255 15.52 3.46 12.33
CA ARG A 255 14.52 4.15 11.49
C ARG A 255 13.10 3.91 11.98
N PRO A 256 12.26 4.96 12.07
CA PRO A 256 10.84 4.79 12.37
C PRO A 256 10.13 4.02 11.24
N LYS A 257 8.96 3.43 11.54
CA LYS A 257 8.22 2.64 10.55
C LYS A 257 7.60 3.50 9.45
N PHE A 258 6.78 4.49 9.82
CA PHE A 258 5.92 5.22 8.88
C PHE A 258 6.04 6.74 8.97
N PHE A 259 6.33 7.25 10.17
CA PHE A 259 6.39 8.68 10.40
C PHE A 259 7.84 9.09 10.66
N PRO A 260 8.39 10.02 9.88
CA PRO A 260 9.74 10.50 10.10
C PRO A 260 9.83 11.17 11.48
N ARG A 261 11.02 11.17 12.07
CA ARG A 261 11.24 11.92 13.31
C ARG A 261 11.09 13.40 13.02
N LEU A 262 10.65 14.20 13.97
CA LEU A 262 10.48 15.65 13.80
C LEU A 262 11.75 16.33 13.28
N ARG A 263 12.91 15.92 13.77
CA ARG A 263 14.21 16.43 13.29
C ARG A 263 14.52 16.09 11.83
N ASP A 264 13.91 15.07 11.29
CA ASP A 264 14.16 14.55 9.93
C ASP A 264 13.19 15.16 8.91
N LEU A 265 12.14 15.88 9.36
CA LEU A 265 11.09 16.44 8.49
C LEU A 265 11.67 17.41 7.47
N GLY A 266 12.60 18.28 7.86
CA GLY A 266 13.24 19.22 6.93
C GLY A 266 13.98 18.52 5.81
N GLY A 267 14.67 17.42 6.11
CA GLY A 267 15.35 16.58 5.13
C GLY A 267 14.36 15.86 4.19
N LEU A 268 13.28 15.31 4.76
CA LEU A 268 12.24 14.68 3.96
C LEU A 268 11.56 15.68 3.02
N VAL A 269 11.18 16.86 3.51
CA VAL A 269 10.57 17.91 2.67
C VAL A 269 11.52 18.31 1.55
N ARG A 270 12.82 18.50 1.85
CA ARG A 270 13.83 18.80 0.83
C ARG A 270 13.90 17.70 -0.22
N LEU A 271 13.97 16.44 0.20
CA LEU A 271 13.95 15.29 -0.71
C LEU A 271 12.72 15.32 -1.61
N VAL A 272 11.53 15.54 -1.04
CA VAL A 272 10.25 15.56 -1.76
C VAL A 272 10.19 16.71 -2.76
N VAL A 273 10.71 17.90 -2.40
CA VAL A 273 10.69 19.09 -3.28
C VAL A 273 11.76 19.02 -4.36
N SER A 274 12.98 18.62 -4.02
CA SER A 274 14.11 18.64 -4.96
C SER A 274 14.31 17.32 -5.71
N GLY A 275 13.74 16.24 -5.24
CA GLY A 275 13.98 14.89 -5.76
C GLY A 275 15.40 14.36 -5.47
N ARG A 276 16.12 15.00 -4.52
CA ARG A 276 17.53 14.69 -4.18
C ARG A 276 17.74 14.65 -2.69
#